data_979d8b7e33c190dfce261c9b29692c2e
#
_entry.id   979d8b7e33c190dfce261c9b29692c2e
#
_cell.length_a   1.000
_cell.length_b   1.000
_cell.length_c   1.000
_cell.angle_alpha   90.00
_cell.angle_beta   90.00
_cell.angle_gamma   90.00
#
_symmetry.space_group_name_H-M   'P 1'
#
loop_
_entity.id
_entity.type
_entity.pdbx_description
1 polymer ?
#
loop_
_entity_poly.entity_id
_entity_poly.type
_entity_poly.pdbx_seq_one_letter_code
_entity_poly.pdbx_strand_id
1 'polypeptide(L)'
;MAKSHVIYIPKDTGDTYVSQLEKLGIAQLYVGPSFEAAQQRLHRTLSDSHMGLQVYLTGTEGLIGQAQRDAMNAGVPHTAIQTEHRGSVARRMQCVHCKGITEDVITDPFVCSHCGLNLFVRDHYSRRLAAFQGVCIDAEDPGNVPAAVELYK
;
A
#
# COMPACT_ATOMS: atom_id res chain seq x y z
N MET A 1 3.69 -7.41 28.84
CA MET A 1 3.65 -6.20 27.99
C MET A 1 3.53 -6.61 26.55
N ALA A 2 2.51 -6.14 25.85
CA ALA A 2 2.36 -6.40 24.41
C ALA A 2 3.52 -5.72 23.66
N LYS A 3 4.20 -6.45 22.79
CA LYS A 3 5.26 -5.89 21.94
C LYS A 3 4.61 -5.18 20.77
N SER A 4 4.82 -3.89 20.64
CA SER A 4 4.37 -3.11 19.47
C SER A 4 5.38 -3.27 18.34
N HIS A 5 4.89 -3.52 17.13
CA HIS A 5 5.72 -3.65 15.94
C HIS A 5 5.46 -2.50 14.98
N VAL A 6 6.51 -1.91 14.44
CA VAL A 6 6.44 -0.83 13.47
C VAL A 6 7.08 -1.28 12.18
N ILE A 7 6.37 -1.06 11.09
CA ILE A 7 6.92 -1.22 9.75
C ILE A 7 7.04 0.18 9.17
N TYR A 8 8.27 0.57 8.92
CA TYR A 8 8.60 1.82 8.30
C TYR A 8 9.36 1.56 7.00
N ILE A 9 8.91 2.15 5.91
CA ILE A 9 9.60 2.08 4.63
C ILE A 9 9.79 3.51 4.15
N PRO A 10 10.98 4.09 4.36
CA PRO A 10 11.25 5.43 3.86
C PRO A 10 11.58 5.39 2.37
N LYS A 11 10.88 6.20 1.59
CA LYS A 11 11.51 6.94 0.50
C LYS A 11 11.65 8.37 1.01
N ASP A 12 12.87 8.80 1.26
CA ASP A 12 13.27 10.20 1.48
C ASP A 12 12.72 10.97 2.68
N THR A 13 12.37 10.35 3.78
CA THR A 13 12.01 11.09 4.99
C THR A 13 12.98 10.79 6.11
N GLY A 14 13.60 11.84 6.62
CA GLY A 14 14.66 11.78 7.59
C GLY A 14 14.34 10.97 8.86
N ASP A 15 15.41 10.49 9.47
CA ASP A 15 15.52 9.60 10.61
C ASP A 15 14.77 10.00 11.90
N THR A 16 14.09 11.14 11.91
CA THR A 16 13.51 11.74 13.11
C THR A 16 12.35 10.93 13.70
N TYR A 17 11.52 10.32 12.85
CA TYR A 17 10.35 9.56 13.33
C TYR A 17 10.74 8.17 13.86
N VAL A 18 11.65 7.51 13.18
CA VAL A 18 12.24 6.22 13.61
C VAL A 18 12.85 6.37 15.01
N SER A 19 13.66 7.41 15.22
CA SER A 19 14.29 7.71 16.52
C SER A 19 13.27 8.01 17.65
N GLN A 20 12.11 8.58 17.30
CA GLN A 20 11.03 8.79 18.26
C GLN A 20 10.34 7.47 18.64
N LEU A 21 10.11 6.59 17.69
CA LEU A 21 9.50 5.28 17.92
C LEU A 21 10.42 4.36 18.73
N GLU A 22 11.72 4.39 18.47
CA GLU A 22 12.72 3.67 19.28
C GLU A 22 12.72 4.13 20.73
N LYS A 23 12.60 5.43 20.99
CA LYS A 23 12.49 6.00 22.35
C LYS A 23 11.22 5.57 23.07
N LEU A 24 10.17 5.20 22.37
CA LEU A 24 8.92 4.68 22.93
C LEU A 24 8.98 3.18 23.27
N GLY A 25 10.13 2.54 23.09
CA GLY A 25 10.31 1.13 23.42
C GLY A 25 9.63 0.17 22.47
N ILE A 26 9.45 0.57 21.20
CA ILE A 26 8.86 -0.26 20.15
C ILE A 26 9.84 -1.38 19.81
N ALA A 27 9.39 -2.61 19.94
CA ALA A 27 10.25 -3.78 20.02
C ALA A 27 10.90 -4.21 18.69
N GLN A 28 10.34 -3.82 17.52
CA GLN A 28 10.90 -4.19 16.21
C GLN A 28 10.53 -3.18 15.16
N LEU A 29 11.54 -2.66 14.47
CA LEU A 29 11.41 -1.75 13.33
C LEU A 29 11.86 -2.47 12.05
N TYR A 30 11.01 -2.45 11.04
CA TYR A 30 11.35 -2.96 9.72
C TYR A 30 11.43 -1.80 8.73
N VAL A 31 12.61 -1.61 8.16
CA VAL A 31 12.90 -0.58 7.17
C VAL A 31 13.31 -1.27 5.87
N GLY A 32 12.73 -0.86 4.76
CA GLY A 32 13.08 -1.41 3.47
C GLY A 32 12.65 -0.49 2.31
N PRO A 33 13.27 -0.61 1.15
CA PRO A 33 12.98 0.25 -0.01
C PRO A 33 11.62 -0.07 -0.66
N SER A 34 11.03 -1.21 -0.33
CA SER A 34 9.72 -1.66 -0.84
C SER A 34 9.02 -2.57 0.16
N PHE A 35 7.71 -2.76 -0.01
CA PHE A 35 6.95 -3.72 0.79
C PHE A 35 7.50 -5.15 0.66
N GLU A 36 7.89 -5.56 -0.53
CA GLU A 36 8.42 -6.89 -0.80
C GLU A 36 9.66 -7.21 0.04
N ALA A 37 10.56 -6.24 0.22
CA ALA A 37 11.74 -6.38 1.07
C ALA A 37 11.39 -6.57 2.56
N ALA A 38 10.29 -5.99 3.02
CA ALA A 38 9.84 -6.07 4.41
C ALA A 38 8.86 -7.24 4.66
N GLN A 39 8.21 -7.75 3.62
CA GLN A 39 7.09 -8.69 3.71
C GLN A 39 7.45 -9.97 4.49
N GLN A 40 8.57 -10.58 4.20
CA GLN A 40 8.99 -11.82 4.89
C GLN A 40 9.19 -11.61 6.39
N ARG A 41 9.74 -10.45 6.77
CA ARG A 41 9.93 -10.10 8.19
C ARG A 41 8.59 -9.84 8.86
N LEU A 42 7.69 -9.13 8.18
CA LEU A 42 6.33 -8.92 8.65
C LEU A 42 5.63 -10.26 8.91
N HIS A 43 5.66 -11.19 7.96
CA HIS A 43 5.02 -12.50 8.10
C HIS A 43 5.60 -13.31 9.27
N ARG A 44 6.92 -13.32 9.47
CA ARG A 44 7.54 -13.97 10.64
C ARG A 44 7.05 -13.35 11.95
N THR A 45 7.06 -12.02 12.02
CA THR A 45 6.61 -11.32 13.22
C THR A 45 5.13 -11.60 13.52
N LEU A 46 4.28 -11.63 12.50
CA LEU A 46 2.87 -11.95 12.66
C LEU A 46 2.66 -13.41 13.12
N SER A 47 3.44 -14.37 12.59
CA SER A 47 3.38 -15.77 12.99
C SER A 47 3.78 -15.99 14.46
N ASP A 48 4.75 -15.21 14.95
CA ASP A 48 5.27 -15.32 16.31
C ASP A 48 4.51 -14.45 17.31
N SER A 49 3.51 -13.72 16.84
CA SER A 49 2.77 -12.76 17.65
C SER A 49 1.67 -13.41 18.48
N HIS A 50 1.33 -12.76 19.57
CA HIS A 50 0.27 -13.17 20.49
C HIS A 50 -0.83 -12.12 20.54
N MET A 51 -1.95 -12.45 21.20
CA MET A 51 -3.04 -11.51 21.45
C MET A 51 -2.55 -10.20 22.08
N GLY A 52 -3.12 -9.08 21.63
CA GLY A 52 -2.72 -7.74 22.06
C GLY A 52 -1.65 -7.07 21.20
N LEU A 53 -1.30 -7.68 20.04
CA LEU A 53 -0.43 -7.04 19.07
C LEU A 53 -1.05 -5.73 18.56
N GLN A 54 -0.25 -4.66 18.58
CA GLN A 54 -0.56 -3.39 17.93
C GLN A 54 0.41 -3.19 16.77
N VAL A 55 -0.11 -2.82 15.60
CA VAL A 55 0.68 -2.62 14.38
C VAL A 55 0.62 -1.16 13.97
N TYR A 56 1.77 -0.56 13.71
CA TYR A 56 1.90 0.80 13.20
C TYR A 56 2.56 0.74 11.82
N LEU A 57 1.88 1.29 10.81
CA LEU A 57 2.36 1.30 9.43
C LEU A 57 2.55 2.73 8.96
N THR A 58 3.69 3.01 8.34
CA THR A 58 3.93 4.30 7.70
C THR A 58 4.62 4.12 6.35
N GLY A 59 4.29 4.94 5.39
CA GLY A 59 4.82 4.87 4.03
C GLY A 59 3.80 5.30 2.98
N THR A 60 4.02 4.90 1.74
CA THR A 60 3.08 5.16 0.63
C THR A 60 1.78 4.37 0.81
N GLU A 61 0.71 4.81 0.16
CA GLU A 61 -0.61 4.19 0.24
C GLU A 61 -0.57 2.71 -0.18
N GLY A 62 0.11 2.41 -1.28
CA GLY A 62 0.24 1.03 -1.77
C GLY A 62 0.97 0.11 -0.79
N LEU A 63 1.98 0.62 -0.10
CA LEU A 63 2.72 -0.11 0.92
C LEU A 63 1.88 -0.37 2.16
N ILE A 64 1.28 0.70 2.70
CA ILE A 64 0.40 0.61 3.87
C ILE A 64 -0.73 -0.39 3.59
N GLY A 65 -1.36 -0.30 2.42
CA GLY A 65 -2.46 -1.19 2.06
C GLY A 65 -2.05 -2.67 1.99
N GLN A 66 -0.87 -2.97 1.43
CA GLN A 66 -0.36 -4.34 1.36
C GLN A 66 -0.02 -4.89 2.75
N ALA A 67 0.68 -4.11 3.57
CA ALA A 67 1.04 -4.50 4.93
C ALA A 67 -0.20 -4.67 5.82
N GLN A 68 -1.18 -3.77 5.70
CA GLN A 68 -2.46 -3.85 6.41
C GLN A 68 -3.25 -5.12 6.01
N ARG A 69 -3.34 -5.40 4.71
CA ARG A 69 -3.97 -6.64 4.20
C ARG A 69 -3.32 -7.88 4.81
N ASP A 70 -1.99 -7.94 4.81
CA ASP A 70 -1.26 -9.11 5.30
C ASP A 70 -1.41 -9.26 6.82
N ALA A 71 -1.40 -8.17 7.57
CA ALA A 71 -1.67 -8.17 9.01
C ALA A 71 -3.10 -8.66 9.33
N MET A 72 -4.09 -8.17 8.59
CA MET A 72 -5.48 -8.60 8.75
C MET A 72 -5.68 -10.08 8.38
N ASN A 73 -5.02 -10.56 7.32
CA ASN A 73 -5.05 -11.97 6.93
C ASN A 73 -4.40 -12.88 7.98
N ALA A 74 -3.44 -12.37 8.74
CA ALA A 74 -2.83 -13.05 9.87
C ALA A 74 -3.68 -12.97 11.17
N GLY A 75 -4.85 -12.33 11.12
CA GLY A 75 -5.79 -12.26 12.25
C GLY A 75 -5.67 -11.00 13.12
N VAL A 76 -4.85 -10.01 12.74
CA VAL A 76 -4.79 -8.73 13.44
C VAL A 76 -6.07 -7.94 13.15
N PRO A 77 -6.86 -7.54 14.16
CA PRO A 77 -8.06 -6.76 13.92
C PRO A 77 -7.71 -5.37 13.36
N HIS A 78 -8.53 -4.84 12.46
CA HIS A 78 -8.31 -3.53 11.84
C HIS A 78 -8.11 -2.41 12.88
N THR A 79 -8.80 -2.49 14.01
CA THR A 79 -8.70 -1.53 15.11
C THR A 79 -7.35 -1.54 15.83
N ALA A 80 -6.55 -2.59 15.67
CA ALA A 80 -5.21 -2.71 16.21
C ALA A 80 -4.11 -2.29 15.19
N ILE A 81 -4.52 -1.76 14.01
CA ILE A 81 -3.60 -1.28 12.98
C ILE A 81 -3.77 0.23 12.85
N GLN A 82 -2.70 0.97 13.11
CA GLN A 82 -2.63 2.41 12.91
C GLN A 82 -1.77 2.69 11.67
N THR A 83 -2.19 3.67 10.87
CA THR A 83 -1.53 3.99 9.60
C THR A 83 -1.24 5.47 9.50
N GLU A 84 -0.08 5.81 8.94
CA GLU A 84 0.30 7.18 8.63
C GLU A 84 0.89 7.24 7.22
N HIS A 85 0.22 7.98 6.33
CA HIS A 85 0.71 8.18 4.97
C HIS A 85 1.96 9.05 4.94
N ARG A 86 2.98 8.61 4.21
CA ARG A 86 4.22 9.34 3.94
C ARG A 86 4.70 9.06 2.52
N GLY A 87 5.20 10.09 1.86
CA GLY A 87 5.76 9.99 0.50
C GLY A 87 4.71 10.16 -0.61
N SER A 88 4.93 9.52 -1.74
CA SER A 88 4.10 9.65 -2.93
C SER A 88 2.66 9.18 -2.70
N VAL A 89 1.70 9.89 -3.32
CA VAL A 89 0.30 9.48 -3.41
C VAL A 89 -0.01 8.67 -4.69
N ALA A 90 1.04 8.21 -5.39
CA ALA A 90 0.88 7.29 -6.51
C ALA A 90 0.06 6.06 -6.11
N ARG A 91 -0.86 5.65 -6.96
CA ARG A 91 -1.85 4.63 -6.66
C ARG A 91 -1.45 3.25 -7.19
N ARG A 92 -1.82 2.25 -6.43
CA ARG A 92 -1.78 0.85 -6.83
C ARG A 92 -3.13 0.49 -7.43
N MET A 93 -3.14 0.08 -8.72
CA MET A 93 -4.36 -0.06 -9.50
C MET A 93 -4.58 -1.51 -9.94
N GLN A 94 -5.80 -2.03 -9.76
CA GLN A 94 -6.22 -3.30 -10.34
C GLN A 94 -7.04 -3.05 -11.61
N CYS A 95 -6.61 -3.61 -12.72
CA CYS A 95 -7.40 -3.64 -13.94
C CYS A 95 -8.62 -4.56 -13.79
N VAL A 96 -9.83 -4.06 -14.03
CA VAL A 96 -11.06 -4.88 -13.96
C VAL A 96 -11.14 -5.92 -15.08
N HIS A 97 -10.45 -5.71 -16.20
CA HIS A 97 -10.43 -6.63 -17.34
C HIS A 97 -9.51 -7.82 -17.09
N CYS A 98 -8.20 -7.59 -16.95
CA CYS A 98 -7.22 -8.69 -16.84
C CYS A 98 -6.88 -9.09 -15.40
N LYS A 99 -7.39 -8.36 -14.40
CA LYS A 99 -7.09 -8.53 -12.96
C LYS A 99 -5.64 -8.25 -12.56
N GLY A 100 -4.80 -7.84 -13.50
CA GLY A 100 -3.42 -7.44 -13.24
C GLY A 100 -3.33 -6.17 -12.39
N ILE A 101 -2.23 -6.04 -11.66
CA ILE A 101 -1.94 -4.88 -10.82
C ILE A 101 -0.89 -4.00 -11.50
N THR A 102 -1.19 -2.71 -11.64
CA THR A 102 -0.23 -1.69 -12.07
C THR A 102 0.16 -0.87 -10.85
N GLU A 103 1.44 -0.83 -10.55
CA GLU A 103 2.00 -0.08 -9.42
C GLU A 103 2.33 1.37 -9.84
N ASP A 104 2.47 2.25 -8.85
CA ASP A 104 2.97 3.61 -8.98
C ASP A 104 2.24 4.46 -10.05
N VAL A 105 0.93 4.32 -10.16
CA VAL A 105 0.10 5.09 -11.09
C VAL A 105 -0.04 6.52 -10.60
N ILE A 106 0.46 7.47 -11.39
CA ILE A 106 0.43 8.91 -11.10
C ILE A 106 -0.54 9.71 -11.97
N THR A 107 -1.05 9.10 -13.05
CA THR A 107 -1.91 9.77 -14.05
C THR A 107 -3.30 9.16 -14.10
N ASP A 108 -4.28 9.97 -14.52
CA ASP A 108 -5.60 9.53 -14.95
C ASP A 108 -5.94 10.16 -16.31
N PRO A 109 -6.26 9.38 -17.34
CA PRO A 109 -6.17 7.93 -17.42
C PRO A 109 -4.73 7.39 -17.41
N PHE A 110 -4.60 6.07 -17.24
CA PHE A 110 -3.33 5.34 -17.31
C PHE A 110 -3.44 4.07 -18.14
N VAL A 111 -2.29 3.54 -18.58
CA VAL A 111 -2.24 2.29 -19.37
C VAL A 111 -1.98 1.11 -18.44
N CYS A 112 -2.80 0.07 -18.55
CA CYS A 112 -2.57 -1.17 -17.80
C CYS A 112 -1.25 -1.83 -18.21
N SER A 113 -0.37 -2.06 -17.27
CA SER A 113 0.95 -2.68 -17.50
C SER A 113 0.88 -4.15 -17.98
N HIS A 114 -0.30 -4.79 -17.88
CA HIS A 114 -0.49 -6.19 -18.23
C HIS A 114 -1.22 -6.41 -19.56
N CYS A 115 -2.31 -5.69 -19.81
CA CYS A 115 -3.11 -5.90 -21.03
C CYS A 115 -3.14 -4.72 -21.99
N GLY A 116 -2.50 -3.60 -21.64
CA GLY A 116 -2.39 -2.42 -22.52
C GLY A 116 -3.65 -1.59 -22.67
N LEU A 117 -4.76 -1.92 -22.00
CA LEU A 117 -5.98 -1.11 -22.05
C LEU A 117 -5.79 0.24 -21.36
N ASN A 118 -6.42 1.26 -21.92
CA ASN A 118 -6.52 2.57 -21.27
C ASN A 118 -7.58 2.53 -20.18
N LEU A 119 -7.18 2.88 -18.96
CA LEU A 119 -8.01 2.78 -17.78
C LEU A 119 -8.16 4.15 -17.11
N PHE A 120 -9.36 4.46 -16.65
CA PHE A 120 -9.54 5.56 -15.71
C PHE A 120 -9.48 5.05 -14.25
N VAL A 121 -9.05 5.93 -13.35
CA VAL A 121 -8.92 5.65 -11.92
C VAL A 121 -10.26 5.80 -11.24
N ARG A 122 -10.87 4.69 -10.80
CA ARG A 122 -12.04 4.75 -9.89
C ARG A 122 -11.60 4.88 -8.46
N ASP A 123 -12.23 5.78 -7.75
CA ASP A 123 -12.03 5.95 -6.31
C ASP A 123 -12.80 4.86 -5.52
N HIS A 124 -12.48 3.62 -5.86
CA HIS A 124 -13.04 2.40 -5.27
C HIS A 124 -11.89 1.51 -4.81
N TYR A 125 -11.58 1.58 -3.52
CA TYR A 125 -10.48 0.85 -2.92
C TYR A 125 -10.88 -0.50 -2.37
N SER A 126 -10.17 -1.55 -2.76
CA SER A 126 -10.31 -2.90 -2.22
C SER A 126 -9.25 -3.18 -1.16
N ARG A 127 -9.64 -3.25 0.10
CA ARG A 127 -8.72 -3.63 1.19
C ARG A 127 -8.11 -5.02 1.00
N ARG A 128 -8.88 -5.95 0.44
CA ARG A 128 -8.41 -7.32 0.17
C ARG A 128 -7.29 -7.37 -0.87
N LEU A 129 -7.34 -6.49 -1.87
CA LEU A 129 -6.35 -6.40 -2.94
C LEU A 129 -5.27 -5.36 -2.65
N ALA A 130 -5.52 -4.49 -1.69
CA ALA A 130 -4.74 -3.30 -1.43
C ALA A 130 -4.54 -2.45 -2.70
N ALA A 131 -5.63 -2.25 -3.47
CA ALA A 131 -5.58 -1.57 -4.76
C ALA A 131 -6.90 -0.85 -5.06
N PHE A 132 -6.81 0.25 -5.79
CA PHE A 132 -7.96 0.90 -6.43
C PHE A 132 -8.34 0.19 -7.72
N GLN A 133 -9.51 0.51 -8.24
CA GLN A 133 -10.07 -0.10 -9.43
C GLN A 133 -9.77 0.75 -10.68
N GLY A 134 -9.15 0.12 -11.70
CA GLY A 134 -8.96 0.70 -13.02
C GLY A 134 -9.97 0.12 -14.02
N VAL A 135 -10.78 0.99 -14.64
CA VAL A 135 -11.84 0.59 -15.57
C VAL A 135 -11.53 1.12 -16.96
N CYS A 136 -11.81 0.33 -18.02
CA CYS A 136 -11.59 0.75 -19.39
C CYS A 136 -12.33 2.05 -19.68
N ILE A 137 -11.59 3.08 -20.15
CA ILE A 137 -12.14 4.42 -20.35
C ILE A 137 -12.86 4.57 -21.69
N ASP A 138 -12.44 3.80 -22.67
CA ASP A 138 -12.92 3.85 -24.03
C ASP A 138 -13.78 2.63 -24.43
N ALA A 139 -14.39 1.96 -23.44
CA ALA A 139 -15.19 0.77 -23.69
C ALA A 139 -16.43 1.02 -24.55
N GLU A 140 -17.04 2.20 -24.46
CA GLU A 140 -18.23 2.59 -25.22
C GLU A 140 -17.89 3.35 -26.52
N ASP A 141 -16.70 3.96 -26.58
CA ASP A 141 -16.21 4.71 -27.76
C ASP A 141 -14.72 4.40 -27.97
N PRO A 142 -14.40 3.25 -28.61
CA PRO A 142 -13.04 2.75 -28.76
C PRO A 142 -12.09 3.74 -29.44
N GLY A 143 -10.99 4.05 -28.77
CA GLY A 143 -9.96 4.97 -29.24
C GLY A 143 -10.17 6.43 -28.81
N ASN A 144 -11.29 6.78 -28.21
CA ASN A 144 -11.53 8.10 -27.66
C ASN A 144 -11.01 8.18 -26.20
N VAL A 145 -9.71 8.38 -26.08
CA VAL A 145 -9.02 8.44 -24.76
C VAL A 145 -8.60 9.88 -24.48
N PRO A 146 -9.04 10.48 -23.36
CA PRO A 146 -8.59 11.80 -22.95
C PRO A 146 -7.08 11.84 -22.70
N ALA A 147 -6.50 13.05 -22.80
CA ALA A 147 -5.11 13.24 -22.42
C ALA A 147 -4.90 12.91 -20.93
N ALA A 148 -3.85 12.16 -20.64
CA ALA A 148 -3.51 11.82 -19.26
C ALA A 148 -3.07 13.06 -18.45
N VAL A 149 -3.60 13.19 -17.25
CA VAL A 149 -3.29 14.28 -16.32
C VAL A 149 -2.62 13.68 -15.07
N GLU A 150 -1.54 14.29 -14.62
CA GLU A 150 -0.88 13.89 -13.37
C GLU A 150 -1.69 14.36 -12.16
N LEU A 151 -2.29 13.42 -11.45
CA LEU A 151 -3.13 13.69 -10.28
C LEU A 151 -2.54 13.11 -8.98
N TYR A 152 -1.64 12.12 -9.07
CA TYR A 152 -1.15 11.35 -7.91
C TYR A 152 0.37 11.39 -7.85
N LYS A 153 0.96 12.43 -7.25
CA LYS A 153 2.44 12.60 -7.11
C LYS A 153 2.95 12.26 -5.73
#